data_68c3ceed59bdabec2b468292154fbf52
#
_entry.id   68c3ceed59bdabec2b468292154fbf52
#
_cell.length_a   1.000
_cell.length_b   1.000
_cell.length_c   1.000
_cell.angle_alpha   90.00
_cell.angle_beta   90.00
_cell.angle_gamma   90.00
#
_symmetry.space_group_name_H-M   'P 1'
#
loop_
_entity.id
_entity.type
_entity.pdbx_description
1 polymer ?
#
loop_
_entity_poly.entity_id
_entity_poly.type
_entity_poly.pdbx_seq_one_letter_code
_entity_poly.pdbx_strand_id
1 'polypeptide(L)'
;MALIIYIVEDNQTILENLIETLEEIASVKVVGHAATETEAKVWLSLHNGNWQLAVIDMFLQEGSGLGVLAGCRDRHPYQKVVVLTNYATADIRQRSLALGADAVFDKSNELDEFFAYCIAETAVVTPAI
;
A
#
# COMPACT_ATOMS: atom_id res chain seq x y z
N MET A 1 16.86 -9.68 -1.93
CA MET A 1 15.99 -8.99 -2.91
C MET A 1 15.11 -8.00 -2.17
N ALA A 2 14.81 -6.88 -2.80
CA ALA A 2 13.96 -5.86 -2.19
C ALA A 2 12.48 -6.16 -2.43
N LEU A 3 11.65 -5.83 -1.45
CA LEU A 3 10.19 -5.80 -1.62
C LEU A 3 9.83 -4.57 -2.46
N ILE A 4 9.11 -4.77 -3.54
CA ILE A 4 8.76 -3.71 -4.48
C ILE A 4 7.42 -3.09 -4.06
N ILE A 5 7.45 -1.81 -3.68
CA ILE A 5 6.28 -1.12 -3.11
C ILE A 5 5.80 0.02 -4.02
N TYR A 6 4.48 0.12 -4.14
CA TYR A 6 3.78 1.26 -4.73
C TYR A 6 2.92 1.94 -3.66
N ILE A 7 2.92 3.28 -3.62
CA ILE A 7 2.22 4.03 -2.58
C ILE A 7 1.23 5.01 -3.19
N VAL A 8 -0.01 5.00 -2.67
CA VAL A 8 -1.05 5.97 -3.02
C VAL A 8 -1.31 6.85 -1.79
N GLU A 9 -0.81 8.07 -1.84
CA GLU A 9 -0.87 9.03 -0.73
C GLU A 9 -0.87 10.45 -1.30
N ASP A 10 -1.84 11.28 -0.92
CA ASP A 10 -1.97 12.63 -1.44
C ASP A 10 -1.17 13.70 -0.69
N ASN A 11 -0.70 13.39 0.51
CA ASN A 11 0.12 14.32 1.29
C ASN A 11 1.59 14.07 1.01
N GLN A 12 2.25 15.05 0.36
CA GLN A 12 3.64 14.92 -0.08
C GLN A 12 4.60 14.69 1.09
N THR A 13 4.41 15.37 2.22
CA THR A 13 5.26 15.22 3.39
C THR A 13 5.15 13.81 3.99
N ILE A 14 3.93 13.30 4.11
CA ILE A 14 3.69 11.94 4.62
C ILE A 14 4.31 10.92 3.66
N LEU A 15 4.13 11.09 2.35
CA LEU A 15 4.70 10.21 1.34
C LEU A 15 6.23 10.14 1.46
N GLU A 16 6.91 11.29 1.53
CA GLU A 16 8.36 11.35 1.63
C GLU A 16 8.86 10.66 2.91
N ASN A 17 8.17 10.91 4.03
CA ASN A 17 8.54 10.28 5.31
C ASN A 17 8.33 8.76 5.29
N LEU A 18 7.26 8.29 4.65
CA LEU A 18 7.02 6.85 4.50
C LEU A 18 8.11 6.19 3.66
N ILE A 19 8.46 6.78 2.53
CA ILE A 19 9.49 6.24 1.63
C ILE A 19 10.82 6.16 2.37
N GLU A 20 11.23 7.25 3.02
CA GLU A 20 12.48 7.32 3.74
C GLU A 20 12.55 6.27 4.85
N THR A 21 11.49 6.17 5.66
CA THR A 21 11.45 5.22 6.76
C THR A 21 11.46 3.78 6.27
N LEU A 22 10.65 3.45 5.27
CA LEU A 22 10.58 2.10 4.72
C LEU A 22 11.92 1.65 4.14
N GLU A 23 12.57 2.51 3.38
CA GLU A 23 13.87 2.18 2.76
C GLU A 23 14.99 2.09 3.77
N GLU A 24 14.84 2.72 4.94
CA GLU A 24 15.81 2.66 6.02
C GLU A 24 15.66 1.39 6.88
N ILE A 25 14.42 0.98 7.21
CA ILE A 25 14.18 -0.09 8.17
C ILE A 25 14.05 -1.48 7.56
N ALA A 26 13.84 -1.56 6.25
CA ALA A 26 13.59 -2.83 5.59
C ALA A 26 14.21 -2.84 4.20
N SER A 27 14.35 -4.04 3.65
CA SER A 27 14.82 -4.21 2.27
C SER A 27 13.66 -3.97 1.32
N VAL A 28 13.34 -2.69 1.06
CA VAL A 28 12.26 -2.28 0.19
C VAL A 28 12.74 -1.30 -0.87
N LYS A 29 12.02 -1.27 -1.99
CA LYS A 29 12.21 -0.29 -3.05
C LYS A 29 10.85 0.27 -3.45
N VAL A 30 10.66 1.57 -3.27
CA VAL A 30 9.44 2.25 -3.70
C VAL A 30 9.60 2.63 -5.18
N VAL A 31 8.77 2.05 -6.03
CA VAL A 31 8.91 2.18 -7.49
C VAL A 31 7.97 3.20 -8.10
N GLY A 32 7.03 3.72 -7.32
CA GLY A 32 6.10 4.73 -7.80
C GLY A 32 5.14 5.18 -6.72
N HIS A 33 4.44 6.25 -7.01
CA HIS A 33 3.41 6.79 -6.12
C HIS A 33 2.37 7.56 -6.91
N ALA A 34 1.21 7.78 -6.29
CA ALA A 34 0.14 8.59 -6.85
C ALA A 34 -0.57 9.35 -5.74
N ALA A 35 -1.15 10.50 -6.08
CA ALA A 35 -1.92 11.34 -5.16
C ALA A 35 -3.43 11.23 -5.39
N THR A 36 -3.86 10.64 -6.50
CA THR A 36 -5.27 10.55 -6.89
C THR A 36 -5.64 9.13 -7.31
N GLU A 37 -6.94 8.85 -7.29
CA GLU A 37 -7.45 7.57 -7.78
C GLU A 37 -7.14 7.37 -9.26
N THR A 38 -7.30 8.41 -10.07
CA THR A 38 -7.05 8.34 -11.52
C THR A 38 -5.59 8.00 -11.81
N GLU A 39 -4.64 8.71 -11.18
CA GLU A 39 -3.22 8.42 -11.36
C GLU A 39 -2.88 6.98 -10.92
N ALA A 40 -3.43 6.55 -9.79
CA ALA A 40 -3.18 5.21 -9.27
C ALA A 40 -3.66 4.14 -10.23
N LYS A 41 -4.87 4.28 -10.76
CA LYS A 41 -5.43 3.32 -11.72
C LYS A 41 -4.62 3.23 -13.00
N VAL A 42 -4.16 4.36 -13.51
CA VAL A 42 -3.30 4.39 -14.72
C VAL A 42 -2.00 3.65 -14.45
N TRP A 43 -1.33 3.98 -13.33
CA TRP A 43 -0.07 3.33 -12.98
C TRP A 43 -0.24 1.83 -12.82
N LEU A 44 -1.25 1.40 -12.08
CA LEU A 44 -1.51 -0.02 -11.82
C LEU A 44 -1.80 -0.79 -13.11
N SER A 45 -2.51 -0.17 -14.07
CA SER A 45 -2.78 -0.81 -15.34
C SER A 45 -1.54 -0.97 -16.21
N LEU A 46 -0.58 -0.05 -16.10
CA LEU A 46 0.67 -0.08 -16.88
C LEU A 46 1.74 -0.98 -16.23
N HIS A 47 1.63 -1.25 -14.94
CA HIS A 47 2.64 -1.99 -14.17
C HIS A 47 2.08 -3.28 -13.56
N ASN A 48 1.15 -3.90 -14.24
CA ASN A 48 0.53 -5.14 -13.78
C ASN A 48 1.59 -6.21 -13.53
N GLY A 49 1.63 -6.72 -12.30
CA GLY A 49 2.59 -7.74 -11.91
C GLY A 49 3.98 -7.23 -11.52
N ASN A 50 4.24 -5.94 -11.66
CA ASN A 50 5.57 -5.37 -11.42
C ASN A 50 5.76 -4.75 -10.02
N TRP A 51 4.85 -5.01 -9.10
CA TRP A 51 4.94 -4.59 -7.70
C TRP A 51 4.48 -5.73 -6.81
N GLN A 52 4.87 -5.69 -5.54
CA GLN A 52 4.57 -6.77 -4.57
C GLN A 52 3.69 -6.29 -3.42
N LEU A 53 3.75 -5.02 -3.06
CA LEU A 53 2.92 -4.42 -2.03
C LEU A 53 2.45 -3.05 -2.49
N ALA A 54 1.14 -2.82 -2.45
CA ALA A 54 0.55 -1.51 -2.64
C ALA A 54 0.03 -0.99 -1.31
N VAL A 55 0.40 0.23 -0.95
CA VAL A 55 -0.03 0.91 0.28
C VAL A 55 -0.96 2.04 -0.14
N ILE A 56 -2.20 2.01 0.32
CA ILE A 56 -3.26 2.88 -0.19
C ILE A 56 -3.91 3.66 0.94
N ASP A 57 -3.93 5.00 0.84
CA ASP A 57 -4.74 5.85 1.71
C ASP A 57 -6.17 5.88 1.20
N MET A 58 -7.13 6.00 2.14
CA MET A 58 -8.56 6.05 1.81
C MET A 58 -8.98 7.41 1.23
N PHE A 59 -8.41 8.49 1.74
CA PHE A 59 -8.84 9.85 1.41
C PHE A 59 -7.81 10.54 0.53
N LEU A 60 -8.15 10.70 -0.74
CA LEU A 60 -7.26 11.25 -1.76
C LEU A 60 -7.76 12.60 -2.24
N GLN A 61 -6.91 13.38 -2.92
CA GLN A 61 -7.28 14.66 -3.52
C GLN A 61 -8.42 14.52 -4.52
N GLU A 62 -8.42 13.41 -5.27
CA GLU A 62 -9.46 13.09 -6.24
C GLU A 62 -9.74 11.60 -6.10
N GLY A 63 -11.02 11.24 -5.99
CA GLY A 63 -11.43 9.85 -5.83
C GLY A 63 -11.17 9.34 -4.42
N SER A 64 -11.08 8.03 -4.28
CA SER A 64 -10.88 7.39 -2.98
C SER A 64 -10.02 6.13 -3.09
N GLY A 65 -9.44 5.74 -1.95
CA GLY A 65 -8.71 4.49 -1.85
C GLY A 65 -9.58 3.26 -2.10
N LEU A 66 -10.87 3.33 -1.81
CA LEU A 66 -11.79 2.23 -2.12
C LEU A 66 -11.85 1.97 -3.62
N GLY A 67 -11.85 3.03 -4.44
CA GLY A 67 -11.81 2.89 -5.89
C GLY A 67 -10.51 2.27 -6.38
N VAL A 68 -9.38 2.65 -5.77
CA VAL A 68 -8.08 2.04 -6.09
C VAL A 68 -8.09 0.55 -5.72
N LEU A 69 -8.61 0.19 -4.54
CA LEU A 69 -8.73 -1.21 -4.12
C LEU A 69 -9.54 -2.04 -5.11
N ALA A 70 -10.66 -1.50 -5.57
CA ALA A 70 -11.50 -2.18 -6.55
C ALA A 70 -10.71 -2.50 -7.82
N GLY A 71 -9.81 -1.61 -8.23
CA GLY A 71 -8.94 -1.83 -9.38
C GLY A 71 -7.82 -2.85 -9.15
N CYS A 72 -7.58 -3.26 -7.91
CA CYS A 72 -6.54 -4.23 -7.56
C CYS A 72 -7.08 -5.65 -7.35
N ARG A 73 -8.36 -5.90 -7.53
CA ARG A 73 -8.98 -7.19 -7.21
C ARG A 73 -8.43 -8.36 -8.02
N ASP A 74 -8.05 -8.10 -9.26
CA ASP A 74 -7.57 -9.14 -10.18
C ASP A 74 -6.04 -9.29 -10.15
N ARG A 75 -5.39 -8.81 -9.12
CA ARG A 75 -3.94 -8.90 -8.96
C ARG A 75 -3.48 -10.35 -8.77
N HIS A 76 -2.18 -10.57 -8.95
CA HIS A 76 -1.58 -11.87 -8.72
C HIS A 76 -1.61 -12.23 -7.22
N PRO A 77 -1.65 -13.54 -6.87
CA PRO A 77 -1.68 -13.95 -5.46
C PRO A 77 -0.49 -13.48 -4.61
N TYR A 78 0.67 -13.25 -5.23
CA TYR A 78 1.84 -12.76 -4.51
C TYR A 78 1.78 -11.25 -4.22
N GLN A 79 0.86 -10.53 -4.85
CA GLN A 79 0.71 -9.08 -4.67
C GLN A 79 -0.23 -8.81 -3.51
N LYS A 80 0.26 -8.07 -2.51
CA LYS A 80 -0.50 -7.68 -1.33
C LYS A 80 -0.94 -6.24 -1.44
N VAL A 81 -2.11 -5.93 -0.90
CA VAL A 81 -2.63 -4.57 -0.85
C VAL A 81 -3.03 -4.26 0.58
N VAL A 82 -2.48 -3.19 1.14
CA VAL A 82 -2.83 -2.75 2.50
C VAL A 82 -3.33 -1.31 2.45
N VAL A 83 -4.25 -1.02 3.36
CA VAL A 83 -4.76 0.34 3.57
C VAL A 83 -4.03 0.95 4.76
N LEU A 84 -3.54 2.17 4.59
CA LEU A 84 -2.89 2.93 5.66
C LEU A 84 -3.57 4.30 5.70
N THR A 85 -4.38 4.55 6.73
CA THR A 85 -5.23 5.74 6.77
C THR A 85 -5.40 6.27 8.19
N ASN A 86 -5.64 7.59 8.32
CA ASN A 86 -6.01 8.20 9.60
C ASN A 86 -7.46 7.89 10.00
N TYR A 87 -8.23 7.28 9.13
CA TYR A 87 -9.67 7.05 9.33
C TYR A 87 -9.99 5.55 9.32
N ALA A 88 -9.22 4.77 10.09
CA ALA A 88 -9.39 3.32 10.17
C ALA A 88 -10.55 2.95 11.10
N THR A 89 -11.74 3.45 10.80
CA THR A 89 -12.98 3.10 11.51
C THR A 89 -13.37 1.65 11.24
N ALA A 90 -14.27 1.09 12.06
CA ALA A 90 -14.76 -0.26 11.83
C ALA A 90 -15.39 -0.41 10.44
N ASP A 91 -16.14 0.60 9.98
CA ASP A 91 -16.75 0.60 8.66
C ASP A 91 -15.68 0.59 7.55
N ILE A 92 -14.68 1.45 7.62
CA ILE A 92 -13.60 1.51 6.63
C ILE A 92 -12.81 0.20 6.60
N ARG A 93 -12.53 -0.39 7.76
CA ARG A 93 -11.84 -1.68 7.83
C ARG A 93 -12.65 -2.77 7.16
N GLN A 94 -13.94 -2.85 7.45
CA GLN A 94 -14.81 -3.85 6.88
C GLN A 94 -14.94 -3.70 5.36
N ARG A 95 -15.15 -2.48 4.88
CA ARG A 95 -15.29 -2.20 3.44
C ARG A 95 -14.00 -2.47 2.68
N SER A 96 -12.86 -2.10 3.26
CA SER A 96 -11.55 -2.35 2.66
C SER A 96 -11.28 -3.84 2.52
N LEU A 97 -11.53 -4.62 3.57
CA LEU A 97 -11.33 -6.07 3.53
C LEU A 97 -12.29 -6.73 2.54
N ALA A 98 -13.54 -6.26 2.47
CA ALA A 98 -14.53 -6.77 1.52
C ALA A 98 -14.11 -6.52 0.07
N LEU A 99 -13.37 -5.45 -0.19
CA LEU A 99 -12.83 -5.14 -1.52
C LEU A 99 -11.50 -5.84 -1.81
N GLY A 100 -11.01 -6.64 -0.88
CA GLY A 100 -9.83 -7.47 -1.10
C GLY A 100 -8.54 -6.95 -0.50
N ALA A 101 -8.58 -5.94 0.38
CA ALA A 101 -7.38 -5.53 1.11
C ALA A 101 -6.88 -6.66 2.00
N ASP A 102 -5.58 -6.86 2.07
CA ASP A 102 -4.99 -7.89 2.93
C ASP A 102 -4.89 -7.43 4.38
N ALA A 103 -4.80 -6.13 4.62
CA ALA A 103 -4.77 -5.55 5.97
C ALA A 103 -5.16 -4.08 5.93
N VAL A 104 -5.54 -3.54 7.08
CA VAL A 104 -5.85 -2.12 7.27
C VAL A 104 -5.11 -1.64 8.52
N PHE A 105 -4.39 -0.53 8.40
CA PHE A 105 -3.64 0.07 9.52
C PHE A 105 -4.03 1.52 9.72
N ASP A 106 -4.11 1.92 10.99
CA ASP A 106 -4.33 3.31 11.41
C ASP A 106 -2.99 4.04 11.47
N LYS A 107 -2.85 5.14 10.72
CA LYS A 107 -1.62 5.94 10.71
C LYS A 107 -1.27 6.51 12.08
N SER A 108 -2.27 6.77 12.92
CA SER A 108 -2.04 7.39 14.23
C SER A 108 -1.65 6.39 15.30
N ASN A 109 -2.16 5.16 15.23
CA ASN A 109 -2.05 4.19 16.32
C ASN A 109 -1.39 2.86 15.92
N GLU A 110 -1.32 2.55 14.63
CA GLU A 110 -0.86 1.24 14.15
C GLU A 110 0.30 1.32 13.16
N LEU A 111 1.02 2.42 13.16
CA LEU A 111 2.13 2.60 12.22
C LEU A 111 3.24 1.57 12.45
N ASP A 112 3.51 1.21 13.72
CA ASP A 112 4.50 0.18 14.04
C ASP A 112 4.10 -1.19 13.50
N GLU A 113 2.80 -1.52 13.59
CA GLU A 113 2.27 -2.76 13.03
C GLU A 113 2.38 -2.78 11.51
N PHE A 114 2.17 -1.62 10.86
CA PHE A 114 2.35 -1.49 9.43
C PHE A 114 3.80 -1.76 9.03
N PHE A 115 4.76 -1.16 9.73
CA PHE A 115 6.18 -1.40 9.43
C PHE A 115 6.56 -2.86 9.69
N ALA A 116 6.04 -3.47 10.75
CA ALA A 116 6.26 -4.90 11.01
C ALA A 116 5.71 -5.77 9.88
N TYR A 117 4.55 -5.41 9.34
CA TYR A 117 3.97 -6.10 8.19
C TYR A 117 4.90 -6.02 6.98
N CYS A 118 5.43 -4.84 6.68
CA CYS A 118 6.36 -4.66 5.56
C CYS A 118 7.64 -5.47 5.74
N ILE A 119 8.18 -5.50 6.94
CA ILE A 119 9.38 -6.31 7.25
C ILE A 119 9.09 -7.79 7.03
N ALA A 120 7.93 -8.28 7.49
CA ALA A 120 7.53 -9.66 7.29
C ALA A 120 7.40 -10.01 5.80
N GLU A 121 6.86 -9.10 5.00
CA GLU A 121 6.74 -9.30 3.55
C GLU A 121 8.09 -9.33 2.84
N THR A 122 9.11 -8.64 3.34
CA THR A 122 10.46 -8.74 2.77
C THR A 122 11.01 -10.16 2.91
N ALA A 123 10.68 -10.86 3.99
CA ALA A 123 11.10 -12.25 4.19
C ALA A 123 10.42 -13.19 3.19
N VAL A 124 9.20 -12.87 2.75
CA VAL A 124 8.46 -13.68 1.77
C VAL A 124 9.11 -13.58 0.38
N VAL A 125 9.61 -12.41 -0.02
CA VAL A 125 10.21 -12.20 -1.34
C VAL A 125 11.68 -12.59 -1.39
N THR A 126 12.31 -12.83 -0.24
CA THR A 126 13.70 -13.28 -0.17
C THR A 126 13.70 -14.80 -0.06
N PRO A 127 14.13 -15.53 -1.10
CA PRO A 127 14.07 -17.00 -1.06
C PRO A 127 14.99 -17.53 0.02
N ALA A 128 14.48 -18.53 0.77
CA ALA A 128 15.29 -19.31 1.69
C ALA A 128 16.18 -20.23 0.85
N ILE A 129 17.46 -20.20 1.12
CA ILE A 129 18.44 -21.02 0.42
C ILE A 129 18.75 -22.25 1.23
#